data_0f759a39cb10ee31e7b52c87e52300c4
#
_entry.id   0f759a39cb10ee31e7b52c87e52300c4
#
_cell.length_a   1.000
_cell.length_b   1.000
_cell.length_c   1.000
_cell.angle_alpha   90.00
_cell.angle_beta   90.00
_cell.angle_gamma   90.00
#
_symmetry.space_group_name_H-M   'P 1'
#
loop_
_entity.id
_entity.type
_entity.pdbx_description
1 polymer ?
#
loop_
_entity_poly.entity_id
_entity_poly.type
_entity_poly.pdbx_seq_one_letter_code
_entity_poly.pdbx_strand_id
1 'polypeptide(L)'
;MAKTAGTWQVVDGRIGTQPIADVSTVQNHPFGTIVRAKDTGTTAYGEGEFIYVKGVASGALNAWAGYRSKSGLTTLAVADGNYSIGIMMSALDATTDFGWLQIKGRAIGKCLTAFADNGVVYLTSTAGSIDDASVIGDVVHGAIGRNGGTVTIGDLAGEFEINRPYSENRVSLSN
;
A
#
# COMPACT_ATOMS: atom_id res chain seq x y z
N MET A 1 -18.27 -3.65 7.58
CA MET A 1 -17.41 -3.09 8.63
C MET A 1 -16.12 -2.63 7.98
N ALA A 2 -15.68 -1.38 8.21
CA ALA A 2 -14.40 -0.90 7.69
C ALA A 2 -13.27 -1.78 8.23
N LYS A 3 -12.42 -2.31 7.34
CA LYS A 3 -11.24 -3.09 7.72
C LYS A 3 -10.17 -2.15 8.25
N THR A 4 -9.59 -2.48 9.38
CA THR A 4 -8.56 -1.68 10.05
C THR A 4 -7.20 -2.28 9.75
N ALA A 5 -6.20 -1.42 9.50
CA ALA A 5 -4.80 -1.85 9.40
C ALA A 5 -4.40 -2.56 10.71
N GLY A 6 -3.54 -3.57 10.59
CA GLY A 6 -3.07 -4.35 11.73
C GLY A 6 -2.29 -3.52 12.75
N THR A 7 -2.14 -4.05 13.96
CA THR A 7 -1.30 -3.47 15.02
C THR A 7 0.11 -4.01 14.87
N TRP A 8 1.01 -3.22 14.29
CA TRP A 8 2.34 -3.67 13.90
C TRP A 8 3.41 -3.33 14.92
N GLN A 9 4.16 -4.33 15.35
CA GLN A 9 5.34 -4.18 16.20
C GLN A 9 6.60 -4.51 15.39
N VAL A 10 7.54 -3.58 15.33
CA VAL A 10 8.83 -3.79 14.66
C VAL A 10 9.62 -4.89 15.34
N VAL A 11 10.09 -5.87 14.57
CA VAL A 11 10.87 -7.02 15.05
C VAL A 11 12.35 -6.97 14.66
N ASP A 12 12.72 -6.07 13.75
CA ASP A 12 14.13 -5.80 13.46
C ASP A 12 14.75 -5.10 14.68
N GLY A 13 15.80 -5.63 15.26
CA GLY A 13 16.44 -5.14 16.51
C GLY A 13 17.03 -3.71 16.46
N ARG A 14 16.39 -2.79 15.72
CA ARG A 14 16.79 -1.40 15.58
C ARG A 14 16.12 -0.58 16.67
N ILE A 15 16.95 0.01 17.55
CA ILE A 15 16.49 0.96 18.57
C ILE A 15 16.07 2.26 17.88
N GLY A 16 14.92 2.84 18.28
CA GLY A 16 14.45 4.14 17.80
C GLY A 16 13.74 4.10 16.47
N THR A 17 13.25 2.93 16.02
CA THR A 17 12.41 2.85 14.83
C THR A 17 11.07 3.54 15.08
N GLN A 18 10.68 4.46 14.17
CA GLN A 18 9.36 5.08 14.19
C GLN A 18 8.28 3.99 14.10
N PRO A 19 7.24 3.99 14.96
CA PRO A 19 6.13 3.05 14.87
C PRO A 19 5.49 3.06 13.50
N ILE A 20 5.02 1.89 13.05
CA ILE A 20 4.51 1.71 11.67
C ILE A 20 3.30 2.59 11.35
N ALA A 21 2.43 2.83 12.33
CA ALA A 21 1.22 3.63 12.16
C ALA A 21 1.42 5.14 12.39
N ASP A 22 2.63 5.56 12.77
CA ASP A 22 2.90 6.96 13.12
C ASP A 22 3.25 7.80 11.88
N VAL A 23 2.85 9.07 11.96
CA VAL A 23 3.28 10.14 11.06
C VAL A 23 4.26 11.03 11.80
N SER A 24 5.34 11.41 11.16
CA SER A 24 6.30 12.39 11.69
C SER A 24 6.48 13.52 10.69
N THR A 25 6.61 14.75 11.18
CA THR A 25 7.02 15.91 10.37
C THR A 25 8.54 16.10 10.33
N VAL A 26 9.26 15.22 11.01
CA VAL A 26 10.73 15.15 10.99
C VAL A 26 11.16 13.83 10.37
N GLN A 27 12.12 13.86 9.48
CA GLN A 27 12.68 12.65 8.89
C GLN A 27 13.48 11.87 9.92
N ASN A 28 12.93 10.75 10.42
CA ASN A 28 13.55 9.91 11.46
C ASN A 28 14.49 8.84 10.88
N HIS A 29 14.31 8.47 9.61
CA HIS A 29 15.11 7.43 8.94
C HIS A 29 15.55 7.88 7.55
N PRO A 30 16.64 7.33 7.02
CA PRO A 30 16.97 7.47 5.61
C PRO A 30 15.86 6.91 4.73
N PHE A 31 15.56 7.56 3.61
CA PHE A 31 14.58 7.04 2.65
C PHE A 31 15.00 5.66 2.13
N GLY A 32 14.01 4.83 1.87
CA GLY A 32 14.24 3.47 1.43
C GLY A 32 14.67 2.51 2.57
N THR A 33 14.73 2.98 3.82
CA THR A 33 14.92 2.08 4.97
C THR A 33 13.78 1.07 5.00
N ILE A 34 14.11 -0.22 5.03
CA ILE A 34 13.14 -1.31 5.14
C ILE A 34 13.23 -1.90 6.53
N VAL A 35 12.07 -2.12 7.15
CA VAL A 35 11.94 -2.81 8.43
C VAL A 35 10.93 -3.94 8.32
N ARG A 36 11.07 -4.94 9.17
CA ARG A 36 10.09 -6.01 9.38
C ARG A 36 9.30 -5.73 10.64
N ALA A 37 7.99 -5.96 10.55
CA ALA A 37 7.12 -5.89 11.72
C ALA A 37 6.17 -7.09 11.74
N LYS A 38 5.73 -7.44 12.95
CA LYS A 38 4.72 -8.48 13.22
C LYS A 38 3.45 -7.80 13.68
N ASP A 39 2.33 -8.23 13.13
CA ASP A 39 1.03 -7.80 13.64
C ASP A 39 0.72 -8.51 14.96
N THR A 40 0.45 -7.72 15.99
CA THR A 40 0.11 -8.18 17.34
C THR A 40 -1.36 -7.97 17.68
N GLY A 41 -2.18 -7.57 16.70
CA GLY A 41 -3.61 -7.37 16.86
C GLY A 41 -4.41 -8.66 17.01
N THR A 42 -5.69 -8.52 17.34
CA THR A 42 -6.60 -9.66 17.56
C THR A 42 -6.82 -10.49 16.27
N THR A 43 -6.81 -9.83 15.11
CA THR A 43 -6.85 -10.48 13.79
C THR A 43 -5.48 -10.29 13.16
N ALA A 44 -4.52 -11.12 13.57
CA ALA A 44 -3.14 -10.97 13.18
C ALA A 44 -2.93 -11.29 11.68
N TYR A 45 -2.30 -10.33 10.97
CA TYR A 45 -1.91 -10.48 9.57
C TYR A 45 -0.52 -11.12 9.40
N GLY A 46 0.10 -11.59 10.49
CA GLY A 46 1.42 -12.22 10.46
C GLY A 46 2.56 -11.20 10.43
N GLU A 47 3.54 -11.41 9.55
CA GLU A 47 4.68 -10.52 9.38
C GLU A 47 4.58 -9.73 8.07
N GLY A 48 5.11 -8.50 8.07
CA GLY A 48 5.18 -7.63 6.91
C GLY A 48 6.54 -6.91 6.80
N GLU A 49 6.82 -6.42 5.59
CA GLU A 49 7.95 -5.51 5.34
C GLU A 49 7.41 -4.12 5.00
N PHE A 50 8.09 -3.11 5.52
CA PHE A 50 7.69 -1.71 5.42
C PHE A 50 8.85 -0.85 4.96
N ILE A 51 8.60 0.11 4.06
CA ILE A 51 9.60 1.04 3.53
C ILE A 51 9.31 2.47 3.97
N TYR A 52 10.36 3.19 4.37
CA TYR A 52 10.26 4.58 4.84
C TYR A 52 10.26 5.57 3.68
N VAL A 53 9.27 6.46 3.67
CA VAL A 53 9.03 7.40 2.57
C VAL A 53 8.53 8.75 3.07
N LYS A 54 8.42 9.71 2.15
CA LYS A 54 7.65 10.96 2.31
C LYS A 54 6.17 10.73 2.05
N GLY A 55 5.34 11.61 2.58
CA GLY A 55 3.94 11.73 2.22
C GLY A 55 3.70 12.42 0.86
N VAL A 56 2.47 12.43 0.45
CA VAL A 56 1.96 13.06 -0.78
C VAL A 56 0.61 13.68 -0.51
N ALA A 57 0.31 14.81 -1.17
CA ALA A 57 -0.99 15.45 -1.04
C ALA A 57 -2.15 14.45 -1.22
N SER A 58 -3.12 14.49 -0.33
CA SER A 58 -4.24 13.55 -0.25
C SER A 58 -3.86 12.11 0.09
N GLY A 59 -2.65 11.87 0.59
CA GLY A 59 -2.22 10.57 1.11
C GLY A 59 -3.07 10.17 2.31
N ALA A 60 -3.65 8.98 2.26
CA ALA A 60 -4.56 8.51 3.31
C ALA A 60 -4.20 7.09 3.75
N LEU A 61 -4.60 6.74 4.96
CA LEU A 61 -4.46 5.37 5.45
C LEU A 61 -5.03 4.38 4.41
N ASN A 62 -4.32 3.29 4.19
CA ASN A 62 -4.63 2.23 3.23
C ASN A 62 -4.59 2.64 1.74
N ALA A 63 -4.21 3.87 1.39
CA ALA A 63 -4.05 4.25 0.00
C ALA A 63 -2.86 3.52 -0.65
N TRP A 64 -3.03 3.09 -1.89
CA TRP A 64 -1.94 2.55 -2.71
C TRP A 64 -1.10 3.71 -3.25
N ALA A 65 0.20 3.61 -3.08
CA ALA A 65 1.12 4.66 -3.48
C ALA A 65 2.32 4.09 -4.22
N GLY A 66 2.66 4.72 -5.34
CA GLY A 66 3.94 4.54 -5.99
C GLY A 66 5.04 5.21 -5.18
N TYR A 67 6.23 4.61 -5.12
CA TYR A 67 7.35 5.16 -4.38
C TYR A 67 8.69 5.05 -5.13
N ARG A 68 9.62 5.93 -4.75
CA ARG A 68 11.02 5.88 -5.15
C ARG A 68 11.90 5.74 -3.90
N SER A 69 12.53 4.59 -3.72
CA SER A 69 13.31 4.27 -2.52
C SER A 69 14.44 5.26 -2.23
N LYS A 70 15.16 5.73 -3.27
CA LYS A 70 16.29 6.64 -3.10
C LYS A 70 15.89 8.04 -2.61
N SER A 71 14.81 8.60 -3.11
CA SER A 71 14.36 9.97 -2.82
C SER A 71 13.24 10.04 -1.80
N GLY A 72 12.64 8.90 -1.45
CA GLY A 72 11.45 8.82 -0.61
C GLY A 72 10.19 9.40 -1.24
N LEU A 73 10.26 9.88 -2.49
CA LEU A 73 9.09 10.46 -3.16
C LEU A 73 8.00 9.43 -3.34
N THR A 74 6.78 9.84 -3.06
CA THR A 74 5.57 9.07 -3.29
C THR A 74 4.63 9.80 -4.25
N THR A 75 3.78 9.04 -4.89
CA THR A 75 2.62 9.51 -5.65
C THR A 75 1.46 8.56 -5.38
N LEU A 76 0.22 9.03 -5.34
CA LEU A 76 -0.90 8.09 -5.28
C LEU A 76 -0.90 7.24 -6.54
N ALA A 77 -1.05 5.93 -6.39
CA ALA A 77 -1.11 5.03 -7.52
C ALA A 77 -2.39 5.28 -8.33
N VAL A 78 -2.26 5.41 -9.63
CA VAL A 78 -3.34 5.73 -10.57
C VAL A 78 -3.07 5.02 -11.91
N ALA A 79 -4.11 4.81 -12.70
CA ALA A 79 -4.02 4.21 -14.03
C ALA A 79 -2.89 4.81 -14.88
N ASP A 80 -2.36 4.04 -15.79
CA ASP A 80 -1.20 4.36 -16.64
C ASP A 80 0.12 4.58 -15.88
N GLY A 81 0.15 4.24 -14.59
CA GLY A 81 1.32 4.43 -13.74
C GLY A 81 2.38 3.34 -13.92
N ASN A 82 3.66 3.73 -13.75
CA ASN A 82 4.79 2.82 -13.73
C ASN A 82 5.55 3.03 -12.41
N TYR A 83 5.22 2.22 -11.41
CA TYR A 83 5.67 2.41 -10.03
C TYR A 83 6.14 1.11 -9.38
N SER A 84 7.09 1.22 -8.43
CA SER A 84 7.11 0.33 -7.27
C SER A 84 6.00 0.78 -6.33
N ILE A 85 5.18 -0.14 -5.83
CA ILE A 85 3.94 0.18 -5.12
C ILE A 85 4.03 -0.30 -3.67
N GLY A 86 3.41 0.45 -2.76
CA GLY A 86 3.16 0.06 -1.38
C GLY A 86 1.83 0.61 -0.90
N ILE A 87 1.42 0.21 0.29
CA ILE A 87 0.17 0.64 0.92
C ILE A 87 0.49 1.53 2.11
N MET A 88 -0.10 2.72 2.18
CA MET A 88 0.11 3.68 3.26
C MET A 88 -0.39 3.14 4.60
N MET A 89 0.47 3.16 5.62
CA MET A 89 0.17 2.68 6.98
C MET A 89 -0.42 3.77 7.87
N SER A 90 -0.45 5.00 7.40
CA SER A 90 -1.02 6.19 8.06
C SER A 90 -1.44 7.23 7.03
N ALA A 91 -2.10 8.29 7.46
CA ALA A 91 -2.43 9.43 6.59
C ALA A 91 -1.17 10.28 6.38
N LEU A 92 -0.42 9.98 5.32
CA LEU A 92 0.76 10.74 4.90
C LEU A 92 0.31 11.79 3.86
N ASP A 93 -0.47 12.79 4.28
CA ASP A 93 -1.23 13.68 3.41
C ASP A 93 -0.50 14.97 2.99
N ALA A 94 0.73 15.16 3.48
CA ALA A 94 1.59 16.27 3.10
C ALA A 94 2.99 15.80 2.70
N THR A 95 3.65 16.54 1.81
CA THR A 95 5.05 16.26 1.40
C THR A 95 6.06 16.50 2.53
N THR A 96 5.63 17.06 3.64
CA THR A 96 6.40 17.23 4.87
C THR A 96 6.21 16.09 5.86
N ASP A 97 5.32 15.15 5.57
CA ASP A 97 5.08 13.98 6.39
C ASP A 97 6.05 12.86 6.05
N PHE A 98 6.37 12.07 7.02
CA PHE A 98 7.25 10.91 6.90
C PHE A 98 6.65 9.71 7.61
N GLY A 99 6.68 8.55 6.96
CA GLY A 99 6.12 7.33 7.53
C GLY A 99 6.39 6.12 6.65
N TRP A 100 5.53 5.12 6.78
CA TRP A 100 5.76 3.81 6.21
C TRP A 100 4.73 3.43 5.15
N LEU A 101 5.21 2.76 4.10
CA LEU A 101 4.37 1.96 3.20
C LEU A 101 4.62 0.48 3.47
N GLN A 102 3.57 -0.32 3.55
CA GLN A 102 3.70 -1.77 3.53
C GLN A 102 3.99 -2.25 2.11
N ILE A 103 5.03 -3.08 1.96
CA ILE A 103 5.47 -3.60 0.65
C ILE A 103 5.43 -5.13 0.59
N LYS A 104 5.18 -5.81 1.71
CA LYS A 104 5.06 -7.27 1.74
C LYS A 104 4.21 -7.74 2.91
N GLY A 105 3.54 -8.88 2.70
CA GLY A 105 2.70 -9.55 3.68
C GLY A 105 1.21 -9.30 3.43
N ARG A 106 0.39 -9.70 4.39
CA ARG A 106 -1.05 -9.45 4.33
C ARG A 106 -1.33 -8.00 4.73
N ALA A 107 -2.12 -7.30 3.93
CA ALA A 107 -2.31 -5.85 4.05
C ALA A 107 -3.78 -5.47 3.86
N ILE A 108 -4.15 -4.30 4.36
CA ILE A 108 -5.41 -3.64 4.04
C ILE A 108 -5.14 -2.52 3.06
N GLY A 109 -5.81 -2.53 1.92
CA GLY A 109 -5.66 -1.51 0.88
C GLY A 109 -7.00 -0.97 0.40
N LYS A 110 -7.03 0.30 -0.03
CA LYS A 110 -8.23 0.89 -0.64
C LYS A 110 -8.56 0.19 -1.94
N CYS A 111 -9.83 -0.14 -2.13
CA CYS A 111 -10.35 -0.69 -3.38
C CYS A 111 -11.73 -0.12 -3.70
N LEU A 112 -12.13 -0.25 -4.95
CA LEU A 112 -13.49 0.12 -5.36
C LEU A 112 -14.50 -0.93 -4.87
N THR A 113 -15.76 -0.54 -4.87
CA THR A 113 -16.88 -1.41 -4.55
C THR A 113 -16.94 -2.60 -5.50
N ALA A 114 -17.35 -3.74 -4.99
CA ALA A 114 -17.46 -5.01 -5.70
C ALA A 114 -16.14 -5.72 -6.01
N PHE A 115 -14.98 -5.24 -5.51
CA PHE A 115 -13.72 -5.99 -5.62
C PHE A 115 -13.90 -7.42 -5.10
N ALA A 116 -13.63 -8.41 -5.96
CA ALA A 116 -13.85 -9.81 -5.66
C ALA A 116 -12.72 -10.43 -4.82
N ASP A 117 -13.04 -11.49 -4.07
CA ASP A 117 -12.01 -12.32 -3.45
C ASP A 117 -11.17 -13.02 -4.50
N ASN A 118 -9.86 -13.16 -4.23
CA ASN A 118 -8.87 -13.68 -5.17
C ASN A 118 -8.76 -12.91 -6.50
N GLY A 119 -9.32 -11.69 -6.55
CA GLY A 119 -9.26 -10.82 -7.72
C GLY A 119 -7.82 -10.41 -8.05
N VAL A 120 -7.54 -10.33 -9.35
CA VAL A 120 -6.33 -9.66 -9.86
C VAL A 120 -6.47 -8.18 -9.60
N VAL A 121 -5.39 -7.53 -9.23
CA VAL A 121 -5.39 -6.11 -8.84
C VAL A 121 -5.00 -5.26 -10.03
N TYR A 122 -5.82 -4.25 -10.33
CA TYR A 122 -5.56 -3.25 -11.37
C TYR A 122 -5.57 -1.84 -10.77
N LEU A 123 -4.75 -0.97 -11.34
CA LEU A 123 -4.83 0.47 -11.07
C LEU A 123 -6.14 1.04 -11.63
N THR A 124 -6.62 2.12 -11.02
CA THR A 124 -7.85 2.80 -11.43
C THR A 124 -7.61 4.29 -11.66
N SER A 125 -8.57 4.98 -12.27
CA SER A 125 -8.57 6.44 -12.36
C SER A 125 -8.77 7.12 -11.00
N THR A 126 -9.23 6.38 -9.98
CA THR A 126 -9.35 6.87 -8.60
C THR A 126 -8.01 6.72 -7.90
N ALA A 127 -7.28 7.82 -7.77
CA ALA A 127 -5.94 7.82 -7.19
C ALA A 127 -5.91 7.19 -5.79
N GLY A 128 -4.97 6.28 -5.57
CA GLY A 128 -4.80 5.55 -4.32
C GLY A 128 -5.77 4.38 -4.09
N SER A 129 -6.63 4.07 -5.06
CA SER A 129 -7.55 2.93 -5.02
C SER A 129 -7.29 1.97 -6.18
N ILE A 130 -7.62 0.70 -5.97
CA ILE A 130 -7.48 -0.37 -6.99
C ILE A 130 -8.82 -1.05 -7.23
N ASP A 131 -8.89 -1.86 -8.28
CA ASP A 131 -10.08 -2.64 -8.63
C ASP A 131 -9.68 -4.00 -9.20
N ASP A 132 -10.65 -4.92 -9.39
CA ASP A 132 -10.48 -6.18 -10.11
C ASP A 132 -10.99 -6.10 -11.56
N ALA A 133 -11.57 -4.97 -11.95
CA ALA A 133 -11.95 -4.72 -13.33
C ALA A 133 -10.70 -4.64 -14.23
N SER A 134 -10.62 -5.55 -15.21
CA SER A 134 -9.44 -5.67 -16.08
C SER A 134 -9.24 -4.44 -16.94
N VAL A 135 -8.09 -3.80 -16.80
CA VAL A 135 -7.61 -2.70 -17.64
C VAL A 135 -6.26 -3.07 -18.22
N ILE A 136 -6.12 -2.98 -19.54
CA ILE A 136 -4.86 -3.31 -20.23
C ILE A 136 -3.78 -2.31 -19.81
N GLY A 137 -2.66 -2.84 -19.32
CA GLY A 137 -1.52 -2.02 -18.89
C GLY A 137 -1.51 -1.62 -17.42
N ASP A 138 -2.60 -1.85 -16.68
CA ASP A 138 -2.76 -1.38 -15.30
C ASP A 138 -2.65 -2.49 -14.23
N VAL A 139 -2.18 -3.66 -14.60
CA VAL A 139 -2.00 -4.77 -13.64
C VAL A 139 -1.00 -4.39 -12.56
N VAL A 140 -1.38 -4.63 -11.31
CA VAL A 140 -0.47 -4.56 -10.15
C VAL A 140 0.09 -5.95 -9.90
N HIS A 141 1.30 -6.19 -10.38
CA HIS A 141 2.02 -7.44 -10.15
C HIS A 141 2.41 -7.58 -8.68
N GLY A 142 2.42 -8.81 -8.17
CA GLY A 142 2.78 -9.08 -6.78
C GLY A 142 1.70 -8.68 -5.77
N ALA A 143 0.47 -8.50 -6.21
CA ALA A 143 -0.69 -8.27 -5.35
C ALA A 143 -1.88 -9.14 -5.79
N ILE A 144 -2.65 -9.62 -4.81
CA ILE A 144 -3.88 -10.39 -5.04
C ILE A 144 -4.87 -10.14 -3.91
N GLY A 145 -6.15 -10.07 -4.22
CA GLY A 145 -7.23 -9.93 -3.24
C GLY A 145 -7.34 -11.14 -2.32
N ARG A 146 -7.69 -10.90 -1.03
CA ARG A 146 -7.90 -11.93 -0.01
C ARG A 146 -9.06 -11.56 0.93
N ASN A 147 -10.14 -11.08 0.36
CA ASN A 147 -11.26 -10.49 1.12
C ASN A 147 -12.12 -11.51 1.86
N GLY A 148 -12.12 -12.78 1.46
CA GLY A 148 -13.09 -13.77 1.90
C GLY A 148 -14.51 -13.49 1.42
N GLY A 149 -14.66 -12.65 0.39
CA GLY A 149 -15.92 -12.23 -0.22
C GLY A 149 -15.77 -10.89 -0.95
N THR A 150 -16.84 -10.46 -1.61
CA THR A 150 -16.85 -9.18 -2.35
C THR A 150 -16.88 -7.98 -1.40
N VAL A 151 -16.09 -6.95 -1.72
CA VAL A 151 -16.07 -5.68 -0.97
C VAL A 151 -17.37 -4.90 -1.22
N THR A 152 -17.98 -4.42 -0.15
CA THR A 152 -19.24 -3.65 -0.20
C THR A 152 -18.99 -2.14 -0.18
N ILE A 153 -20.00 -1.35 -0.56
CA ILE A 153 -19.94 0.12 -0.63
C ILE A 153 -19.45 0.78 0.67
N GLY A 154 -19.73 0.19 1.82
CA GLY A 154 -19.34 0.77 3.12
C GLY A 154 -17.89 0.51 3.51
N ASP A 155 -17.19 -0.40 2.86
CA ASP A 155 -15.87 -0.84 3.31
C ASP A 155 -14.75 -0.08 2.61
N LEU A 156 -14.86 0.23 1.31
CA LEU A 156 -13.86 0.93 0.48
C LEU A 156 -12.40 0.49 0.72
N ALA A 157 -12.23 -0.68 1.35
CA ALA A 157 -10.94 -1.29 1.67
C ALA A 157 -11.07 -2.80 1.68
N GLY A 158 -10.10 -3.47 1.10
CA GLY A 158 -10.02 -4.92 1.01
C GLY A 158 -8.78 -5.47 1.70
N GLU A 159 -8.76 -6.78 1.88
CA GLU A 159 -7.56 -7.52 2.27
C GLU A 159 -6.80 -7.98 1.04
N PHE A 160 -5.49 -7.86 1.10
CA PHE A 160 -4.59 -8.22 0.02
C PHE A 160 -3.40 -9.01 0.56
N GLU A 161 -2.89 -9.90 -0.25
CA GLU A 161 -1.56 -10.46 -0.08
C GLU A 161 -0.64 -9.78 -1.08
N ILE A 162 0.42 -9.12 -0.58
CA ILE A 162 1.35 -8.34 -1.38
C ILE A 162 2.78 -8.85 -1.21
N ASN A 163 3.54 -8.81 -2.30
CA ASN A 163 4.96 -9.15 -2.31
C ASN A 163 5.70 -8.20 -3.25
N ARG A 164 6.13 -7.04 -2.71
CA ARG A 164 6.81 -5.96 -3.43
C ARG A 164 6.09 -5.59 -4.72
N PRO A 165 4.82 -5.16 -4.63
CA PRO A 165 4.00 -4.93 -5.80
C PRO A 165 4.58 -3.81 -6.68
N TYR A 166 4.31 -3.93 -7.96
CA TYR A 166 4.68 -2.92 -8.95
C TYR A 166 3.67 -2.90 -10.09
N SER A 167 3.59 -1.78 -10.78
CA SER A 167 2.86 -1.65 -12.03
C SER A 167 3.80 -1.26 -13.15
N GLU A 168 3.46 -1.65 -14.36
CA GLU A 168 4.13 -1.21 -15.57
C GLU A 168 3.06 -0.89 -16.62
N ASN A 169 3.13 0.33 -17.15
CA ASN A 169 2.27 0.72 -18.27
C ASN A 169 2.79 0.03 -19.52
N ARG A 170 2.23 -1.13 -19.85
CA ARG A 170 2.47 -1.78 -21.14
C ARG A 170 1.43 -1.31 -22.12
N VAL A 171 1.70 -0.22 -22.80
CA VAL A 171 0.99 0.08 -24.03
C VAL A 171 1.20 -1.12 -24.97
N SER A 172 0.13 -1.85 -25.25
CA SER A 172 0.17 -2.91 -26.25
C SER A 172 0.66 -2.30 -27.55
N LEU A 173 1.90 -2.59 -27.92
CA LEU A 173 2.35 -2.34 -29.30
C LEU A 173 1.59 -3.36 -30.16
N SER A 174 0.42 -2.94 -30.63
CA SER A 174 -0.26 -3.67 -31.70
C SER A 174 0.64 -3.59 -32.96
N ASN A 175 1.26 -4.73 -33.28
CA ASN A 175 1.84 -4.94 -34.60
C ASN A 175 0.74 -4.97 -35.66
#